data_a95724fc61e2fad5d52a1ef2a9394dd5
#
_entry.id   a95724fc61e2fad5d52a1ef2a9394dd5
#
_cell.length_a   1.000
_cell.length_b   1.000
_cell.length_c   1.000
_cell.angle_alpha   90.00
_cell.angle_beta   90.00
_cell.angle_gamma   90.00
#
_symmetry.space_group_name_H-M   'P 1'
#
loop_
_entity.id
_entity.type
_entity.pdbx_description
1 polymer ?
#
loop_
_entity_poly.entity_id
_entity_poly.type
_entity_poly.pdbx_seq_one_letter_code
_entity_poly.pdbx_strand_id
1 'polypeptide(L)'
;MPYLRIALPSEGALATATTELLRDAGMRVNRSSSRTYTARIPAVDGVEALFQRASDITGLIDRGVAHIGIVGLDQFEEEHDEDGDGVILISDLKFGGSDLVFAVPDEWTRVHSIEDLARKAEEIEKAGRLLRVATKYPRLVGRYLTEHGINYEPVSAKGGLEARPEIGDADLIADITATGTTFRQNRLRRLDDLPVLRSSAVLIGNLKSLDRDDAGLEPLRQILERLESRVAGQGYQWVIANIEGESAEAVANRVNS
;
A
#
# COMPACT_ATOMS: atom_id res chain seq x y z
N MET A 1 6.93 7.98 29.60
CA MET A 1 6.27 8.27 28.32
C MET A 1 6.80 7.28 27.30
N PRO A 2 6.07 6.91 26.24
CA PRO A 2 6.64 6.09 25.17
C PRO A 2 7.77 6.85 24.46
N TYR A 3 8.84 6.15 24.14
CA TYR A 3 9.98 6.72 23.39
C TYR A 3 9.71 6.67 21.90
N LEU A 4 8.94 5.67 21.43
CA LEU A 4 8.59 5.45 20.01
C LEU A 4 7.09 5.27 19.84
N ARG A 5 6.51 5.91 18.84
CA ARG A 5 5.12 5.70 18.40
C ARG A 5 5.10 5.11 17.01
N ILE A 6 4.38 3.99 16.87
CA ILE A 6 4.11 3.35 15.58
C ILE A 6 2.64 3.53 15.20
N ALA A 7 2.37 4.16 14.06
CA ALA A 7 1.02 4.29 13.51
C ALA A 7 0.65 3.04 12.71
N LEU A 8 -0.50 2.44 13.02
CA LEU A 8 -1.00 1.20 12.42
C LEU A 8 -2.40 1.43 11.85
N PRO A 9 -2.74 0.81 10.72
CA PRO A 9 -4.09 0.89 10.17
C PRO A 9 -5.11 0.27 11.14
N SER A 10 -6.25 0.95 11.31
CA SER A 10 -7.28 0.58 12.29
C SER A 10 -8.33 -0.38 11.77
N GLU A 11 -8.50 -0.47 10.44
CA GLU A 11 -9.58 -1.20 9.77
C GLU A 11 -9.17 -1.71 8.38
N GLY A 12 -9.95 -2.64 7.84
CA GLY A 12 -9.77 -3.20 6.50
C GLY A 12 -8.69 -4.29 6.41
N ALA A 13 -8.45 -4.77 5.21
CA ALA A 13 -7.51 -5.87 4.93
C ALA A 13 -6.08 -5.53 5.36
N LEU A 14 -5.65 -4.27 5.18
CA LEU A 14 -4.34 -3.80 5.59
C LEU A 14 -4.14 -3.90 7.11
N ALA A 15 -5.17 -3.57 7.92
CA ALA A 15 -5.09 -3.68 9.38
C ALA A 15 -4.94 -5.13 9.85
N THR A 16 -5.69 -6.05 9.24
CA THR A 16 -5.60 -7.48 9.56
C THR A 16 -4.21 -8.02 9.25
N ALA A 17 -3.73 -7.79 8.03
CA ALA A 17 -2.41 -8.26 7.59
C ALA A 17 -1.26 -7.61 8.39
N THR A 18 -1.37 -6.31 8.75
CA THR A 18 -0.41 -5.64 9.64
C THR A 18 -0.34 -6.29 11.01
N THR A 19 -1.51 -6.60 11.60
CA THR A 19 -1.57 -7.26 12.92
C THR A 19 -0.98 -8.67 12.87
N GLU A 20 -1.20 -9.39 11.79
CA GLU A 20 -0.61 -10.71 11.54
C GLU A 20 0.90 -10.63 11.37
N LEU A 21 1.41 -9.70 10.55
CA LEU A 21 2.84 -9.47 10.39
C LEU A 21 3.53 -9.20 11.74
N LEU A 22 2.99 -8.26 12.53
CA LEU A 22 3.55 -7.92 13.84
C LEU A 22 3.53 -9.10 14.80
N ARG A 23 2.43 -9.86 14.84
CA ARG A 23 2.35 -11.10 15.63
C ARG A 23 3.40 -12.11 15.22
N ASP A 24 3.56 -12.35 13.94
CA ASP A 24 4.48 -13.33 13.36
C ASP A 24 5.94 -12.90 13.52
N ALA A 25 6.20 -11.59 13.60
CA ALA A 25 7.50 -11.01 13.98
C ALA A 25 7.73 -11.00 15.51
N GLY A 26 6.86 -11.64 16.31
CA GLY A 26 6.96 -11.69 17.76
C GLY A 26 6.58 -10.39 18.47
N MET A 27 5.92 -9.46 17.77
CA MET A 27 5.51 -8.15 18.28
C MET A 27 3.99 -8.03 18.41
N ARG A 28 3.39 -8.95 19.20
CA ARG A 28 1.94 -8.94 19.41
C ARG A 28 1.48 -7.60 20.00
N VAL A 29 0.48 -6.99 19.36
CA VAL A 29 -0.11 -5.75 19.84
C VAL A 29 -1.24 -6.07 20.83
N ASN A 30 -1.13 -5.55 22.06
CA ASN A 30 -2.12 -5.73 23.10
C ASN A 30 -3.12 -4.57 23.10
N ARG A 31 -4.17 -4.70 22.28
CA ARG A 31 -5.28 -3.75 22.18
C ARG A 31 -6.45 -4.25 23.04
N SER A 32 -6.87 -3.46 24.01
CA SER A 32 -7.94 -3.85 24.95
C SER A 32 -9.33 -3.89 24.30
N SER A 33 -9.55 -3.11 23.24
CA SER A 33 -10.82 -3.04 22.52
C SER A 33 -10.59 -2.44 21.12
N SER A 34 -11.40 -2.79 20.13
CA SER A 34 -11.38 -2.16 18.81
C SER A 34 -11.65 -0.65 18.84
N ARG A 35 -12.26 -0.15 19.91
CA ARG A 35 -12.51 1.28 20.13
C ARG A 35 -11.34 2.04 20.74
N THR A 36 -10.29 1.36 21.21
CA THR A 36 -9.10 1.99 21.79
C THR A 36 -8.16 2.41 20.66
N TYR A 37 -7.75 3.66 20.66
CA TYR A 37 -6.87 4.21 19.62
C TYR A 37 -5.38 3.97 19.89
N THR A 38 -5.03 3.50 21.10
CA THR A 38 -3.66 3.18 21.50
C THR A 38 -3.54 1.77 22.04
N ALA A 39 -2.36 1.19 21.91
CA ALA A 39 -2.02 -0.10 22.47
C ALA A 39 -0.53 -0.20 22.78
N ARG A 40 -0.15 -1.23 23.55
CA ARG A 40 1.25 -1.54 23.84
C ARG A 40 1.73 -2.71 22.99
N ILE A 41 3.03 -2.71 22.71
CA ILE A 41 3.74 -3.84 22.13
C ILE A 41 4.72 -4.36 23.17
N PRO A 42 4.32 -5.32 24.06
CA PRO A 42 5.13 -5.74 25.20
C PRO A 42 6.49 -6.33 24.84
N ALA A 43 6.67 -6.79 23.60
CA ALA A 43 7.92 -7.37 23.13
C ALA A 43 9.02 -6.31 22.86
N VAL A 44 8.66 -5.02 22.85
CA VAL A 44 9.61 -3.91 22.66
C VAL A 44 9.26 -2.80 23.64
N ASP A 45 10.11 -2.58 24.63
CA ASP A 45 9.86 -1.60 25.67
C ASP A 45 9.82 -0.18 25.10
N GLY A 46 8.96 0.67 25.66
CA GLY A 46 8.84 2.07 25.26
C GLY A 46 8.09 2.34 23.97
N VAL A 47 7.46 1.32 23.36
CA VAL A 47 6.68 1.45 22.11
C VAL A 47 5.19 1.55 22.39
N GLU A 48 4.57 2.57 21.78
CA GLU A 48 3.11 2.75 21.75
C GLU A 48 2.60 2.60 20.31
N ALA A 49 1.63 1.74 20.08
CA ALA A 49 0.92 1.64 18.81
C ALA A 49 -0.26 2.61 18.79
N LEU A 50 -0.41 3.37 17.70
CA LEU A 50 -1.52 4.27 17.41
C LEU A 50 -2.35 3.68 16.26
N PHE A 51 -3.64 3.43 16.47
CA PHE A 51 -4.54 2.94 15.42
C PHE A 51 -5.23 4.10 14.72
N GLN A 52 -5.01 4.21 13.40
CA GLN A 52 -5.49 5.30 12.57
C GLN A 52 -6.07 4.78 11.25
N ARG A 53 -6.84 5.59 10.54
CA ARG A 53 -7.19 5.28 9.15
C ARG A 53 -5.91 5.29 8.31
N ALA A 54 -5.81 4.40 7.31
CA ALA A 54 -4.64 4.33 6.45
C ALA A 54 -4.32 5.68 5.78
N SER A 55 -5.34 6.43 5.34
CA SER A 55 -5.21 7.78 4.77
C SER A 55 -4.59 8.82 5.72
N ASP A 56 -4.66 8.62 7.02
CA ASP A 56 -4.21 9.62 7.99
C ASP A 56 -2.76 9.35 8.44
N ILE A 57 -2.25 8.12 8.24
CA ILE A 57 -0.95 7.67 8.76
C ILE A 57 0.18 8.49 8.17
N THR A 58 0.22 8.68 6.84
CA THR A 58 1.27 9.44 6.16
C THR A 58 1.41 10.85 6.74
N GLY A 59 0.30 11.58 6.86
CA GLY A 59 0.33 12.91 7.44
C GLY A 59 0.73 12.96 8.92
N LEU A 60 0.48 11.90 9.71
CA LEU A 60 0.98 11.81 11.09
C LEU A 60 2.51 11.62 11.14
N ILE A 61 3.05 10.86 10.20
CA ILE A 61 4.49 10.65 10.06
C ILE A 61 5.15 11.95 9.59
N ASP A 62 4.65 12.59 8.54
CA ASP A 62 5.20 13.84 8.00
C ASP A 62 5.33 14.93 9.06
N ARG A 63 4.33 15.04 9.94
CA ARG A 63 4.35 16.02 11.05
C ARG A 63 5.08 15.55 12.32
N GLY A 64 5.66 14.35 12.34
CA GLY A 64 6.35 13.79 13.51
C GLY A 64 5.44 13.49 14.70
N VAL A 65 4.14 13.36 14.51
CA VAL A 65 3.17 12.94 15.56
C VAL A 65 3.35 11.45 15.90
N ALA A 66 3.64 10.64 14.89
CA ALA A 66 4.16 9.29 15.04
C ALA A 66 5.56 9.21 14.40
N HIS A 67 6.40 8.32 14.92
CA HIS A 67 7.79 8.19 14.49
C HIS A 67 7.92 7.25 13.29
N ILE A 68 7.15 6.15 13.29
CA ILE A 68 7.08 5.18 12.20
C ILE A 68 5.62 4.77 11.97
N GLY A 69 5.32 4.21 10.80
CA GLY A 69 3.98 3.74 10.46
C GLY A 69 3.95 2.70 9.36
N ILE A 70 2.91 1.87 9.33
CA ILE A 70 2.65 0.93 8.25
C ILE A 70 1.46 1.43 7.43
N VAL A 71 1.67 1.57 6.13
CA VAL A 71 0.69 2.12 5.18
C VAL A 71 0.85 1.47 3.81
N GLY A 72 -0.11 1.59 2.91
CA GLY A 72 0.08 1.23 1.50
C GLY A 72 1.00 2.23 0.80
N LEU A 73 1.85 1.75 -0.10
CA LEU A 73 2.70 2.64 -0.91
C LEU A 73 1.87 3.67 -1.69
N ASP A 74 0.70 3.26 -2.19
CA ASP A 74 -0.27 4.13 -2.86
C ASP A 74 -0.72 5.30 -1.99
N GLN A 75 -1.02 5.05 -0.72
CA GLN A 75 -1.41 6.09 0.23
C GLN A 75 -0.23 6.98 0.62
N PHE A 76 0.97 6.40 0.78
CA PHE A 76 2.16 7.20 1.04
C PHE A 76 2.45 8.14 -0.13
N GLU A 77 2.51 7.63 -1.34
CA GLU A 77 2.80 8.40 -2.55
C GLU A 77 1.72 9.45 -2.88
N GLU A 78 0.47 9.20 -2.52
CA GLU A 78 -0.62 10.17 -2.71
C GLU A 78 -0.62 11.28 -1.67
N GLU A 79 -0.40 10.95 -0.38
CA GLU A 79 -0.65 11.84 0.76
C GLU A 79 0.64 12.49 1.32
N HIS A 80 1.84 11.97 0.95
CA HIS A 80 3.11 12.52 1.44
C HIS A 80 3.29 13.98 0.97
N ASP A 81 3.56 14.86 1.93
CA ASP A 81 3.89 16.26 1.65
C ASP A 81 5.34 16.34 1.12
N GLU A 82 5.57 17.06 0.03
CA GLU A 82 6.91 17.24 -0.55
C GLU A 82 7.89 17.90 0.43
N ASP A 83 7.38 18.73 1.34
CA ASP A 83 8.13 19.33 2.44
C ASP A 83 8.11 18.49 3.73
N GLY A 84 7.47 17.33 3.70
CA GLY A 84 7.35 16.39 4.83
C GLY A 84 8.64 15.64 5.11
N ASP A 85 8.80 15.21 6.37
CA ASP A 85 9.99 14.46 6.82
C ASP A 85 9.79 12.94 6.76
N GLY A 86 8.70 12.49 6.14
CA GLY A 86 8.38 11.08 5.96
C GLY A 86 9.26 10.42 4.90
N VAL A 87 9.81 9.25 5.20
CA VAL A 87 10.59 8.44 4.26
C VAL A 87 10.19 6.97 4.35
N ILE A 88 10.42 6.21 3.28
CA ILE A 88 10.23 4.77 3.28
C ILE A 88 11.44 4.10 3.95
N LEU A 89 11.19 3.35 5.03
CA LEU A 89 12.19 2.55 5.75
C LEU A 89 12.27 1.11 5.21
N ILE A 90 11.12 0.47 4.94
CA ILE A 90 11.03 -0.84 4.30
C ILE A 90 10.04 -0.73 3.13
N SER A 91 10.52 -0.93 1.93
CA SER A 91 9.78 -0.68 0.69
C SER A 91 8.76 -1.75 0.31
N ASP A 92 8.81 -2.93 0.94
CA ASP A 92 7.85 -4.01 0.70
C ASP A 92 7.79 -4.97 1.90
N LEU A 93 6.69 -4.91 2.63
CA LEU A 93 6.40 -5.80 3.77
C LEU A 93 5.80 -7.15 3.34
N LYS A 94 5.72 -7.41 2.02
CA LYS A 94 5.26 -8.66 1.40
C LYS A 94 3.77 -8.97 1.65
N PHE A 95 2.94 -7.94 1.81
CA PHE A 95 1.49 -8.04 1.85
C PHE A 95 0.82 -6.77 1.31
N GLY A 96 -0.51 -6.81 1.15
CA GLY A 96 -1.29 -5.66 0.69
C GLY A 96 -1.05 -5.31 -0.80
N GLY A 97 -0.57 -6.27 -1.60
CA GLY A 97 -0.30 -6.04 -3.02
C GLY A 97 -1.55 -5.62 -3.79
N SER A 98 -1.45 -4.51 -4.52
CA SER A 98 -2.51 -3.97 -5.37
C SER A 98 -1.91 -3.09 -6.47
N ASP A 99 -2.64 -2.92 -7.56
CA ASP A 99 -2.27 -2.07 -8.68
C ASP A 99 -3.21 -0.87 -8.76
N LEU A 100 -2.67 0.36 -8.86
CA LEU A 100 -3.45 1.53 -9.29
C LEU A 100 -3.54 1.50 -10.80
N VAL A 101 -4.76 1.37 -11.32
CA VAL A 101 -5.01 1.20 -12.75
C VAL A 101 -6.15 2.09 -13.22
N PHE A 102 -6.17 2.40 -14.51
CA PHE A 102 -7.36 2.94 -15.16
C PHE A 102 -8.34 1.83 -15.50
N ALA A 103 -9.62 2.08 -15.25
CA ALA A 103 -10.71 1.23 -15.68
C ALA A 103 -11.72 2.04 -16.48
N VAL A 104 -11.97 1.58 -17.71
CA VAL A 104 -12.85 2.21 -18.71
C VAL A 104 -14.11 1.39 -18.88
N PRO A 105 -15.24 2.01 -19.32
CA PRO A 105 -16.45 1.29 -19.66
C PRO A 105 -16.21 0.20 -20.72
N ASP A 106 -16.84 -0.96 -20.58
CA ASP A 106 -16.74 -2.07 -21.52
C ASP A 106 -17.13 -1.67 -22.95
N GLU A 107 -18.03 -0.69 -23.09
CA GLU A 107 -18.46 -0.14 -24.39
C GLU A 107 -17.36 0.62 -25.13
N TRP A 108 -16.28 1.03 -24.47
CA TRP A 108 -15.11 1.64 -25.11
C TRP A 108 -14.20 0.60 -25.77
N THR A 109 -14.75 -0.18 -26.67
CA THR A 109 -14.13 -1.37 -27.29
C THR A 109 -12.80 -1.10 -28.04
N ARG A 110 -12.43 0.15 -28.26
CA ARG A 110 -11.18 0.56 -28.93
C ARG A 110 -10.14 1.20 -28.02
N VAL A 111 -10.41 1.24 -26.72
CA VAL A 111 -9.50 1.88 -25.73
C VAL A 111 -8.86 0.78 -24.89
N HIS A 112 -7.68 0.32 -25.26
CA HIS A 112 -6.95 -0.77 -24.60
C HIS A 112 -5.68 -0.29 -23.89
N SER A 113 -5.09 0.80 -24.38
CA SER A 113 -3.83 1.35 -23.88
C SER A 113 -3.97 2.82 -23.48
N ILE A 114 -2.92 3.36 -22.85
CA ILE A 114 -2.87 4.79 -22.51
C ILE A 114 -2.85 5.68 -23.77
N GLU A 115 -2.26 5.21 -24.87
CA GLU A 115 -2.29 5.92 -26.15
C GLU A 115 -3.70 5.94 -26.75
N ASP A 116 -4.46 4.85 -26.60
CA ASP A 116 -5.87 4.82 -27.00
C ASP A 116 -6.69 5.78 -26.15
N LEU A 117 -6.40 5.83 -24.83
CA LEU A 117 -7.04 6.76 -23.92
C LEU A 117 -6.72 8.22 -24.30
N ALA A 118 -5.47 8.52 -24.69
CA ALA A 118 -5.08 9.84 -25.15
C ALA A 118 -5.88 10.25 -26.39
N ARG A 119 -6.00 9.37 -27.39
CA ARG A 119 -6.84 9.61 -28.56
C ARG A 119 -8.31 9.85 -28.19
N LYS A 120 -8.81 9.08 -27.25
CA LYS A 120 -10.19 9.24 -26.74
C LYS A 120 -10.39 10.56 -26.02
N ALA A 121 -9.41 11.00 -25.22
CA ALA A 121 -9.42 12.30 -24.57
C ALA A 121 -9.44 13.45 -25.58
N GLU A 122 -8.64 13.38 -26.66
CA GLU A 122 -8.66 14.36 -27.75
C GLU A 122 -10.01 14.42 -28.47
N GLU A 123 -10.68 13.27 -28.70
CA GLU A 123 -12.03 13.25 -29.30
C GLU A 123 -13.04 13.99 -28.41
N ILE A 124 -12.96 13.76 -27.11
CA ILE A 124 -13.82 14.38 -26.09
C ILE A 124 -13.55 15.89 -26.03
N GLU A 125 -12.26 16.30 -26.07
CA GLU A 125 -11.86 17.71 -26.04
C GLU A 125 -12.33 18.47 -27.30
N LYS A 126 -12.23 17.85 -28.47
CA LYS A 126 -12.79 18.38 -29.73
C LYS A 126 -14.33 18.54 -29.67
N ALA A 127 -15.00 17.78 -28.82
CA ALA A 127 -16.45 17.92 -28.55
C ALA A 127 -16.77 19.01 -27.49
N GLY A 128 -15.77 19.72 -26.98
CA GLY A 128 -15.93 20.91 -26.11
C GLY A 128 -15.89 20.64 -24.60
N ARG A 129 -15.39 19.48 -24.14
CA ARG A 129 -15.20 19.19 -22.72
C ARG A 129 -13.92 18.36 -22.48
N LEU A 130 -13.46 18.30 -21.24
CA LEU A 130 -12.36 17.45 -20.86
C LEU A 130 -12.82 16.03 -20.51
N LEU A 131 -11.88 15.09 -20.55
CA LEU A 131 -12.03 13.72 -20.05
C LEU A 131 -12.20 13.77 -18.52
N ARG A 132 -13.29 13.23 -17.98
CA ARG A 132 -13.56 13.21 -16.54
C ARG A 132 -13.10 11.90 -15.93
N VAL A 133 -12.18 12.00 -14.97
CA VAL A 133 -11.57 10.84 -14.30
C VAL A 133 -11.93 10.83 -12.81
N ALA A 134 -12.70 9.84 -12.36
CA ALA A 134 -12.99 9.68 -10.95
C ALA A 134 -11.89 8.86 -10.25
N THR A 135 -11.34 9.41 -9.18
CA THR A 135 -10.25 8.78 -8.44
C THR A 135 -10.19 9.25 -6.98
N LYS A 136 -9.56 8.42 -6.13
CA LYS A 136 -9.10 8.78 -4.79
C LYS A 136 -7.61 9.16 -4.77
N TYR A 137 -6.95 9.08 -5.91
CA TYR A 137 -5.51 9.30 -6.10
C TYR A 137 -5.25 10.43 -7.12
N PRO A 138 -5.78 11.65 -6.87
CA PRO A 138 -5.68 12.73 -7.85
C PRO A 138 -4.25 13.14 -8.16
N ARG A 139 -3.32 13.07 -7.19
CA ARG A 139 -1.91 13.43 -7.40
C ARG A 139 -1.19 12.41 -8.29
N LEU A 140 -1.28 11.13 -7.97
CA LEU A 140 -0.67 10.06 -8.76
C LEU A 140 -1.24 9.98 -10.17
N VAL A 141 -2.57 10.00 -10.27
CA VAL A 141 -3.28 9.96 -11.56
C VAL A 141 -2.99 11.19 -12.38
N GLY A 142 -2.96 12.37 -11.76
CA GLY A 142 -2.66 13.63 -12.44
C GLY A 142 -1.26 13.68 -13.01
N ARG A 143 -0.27 13.27 -12.25
CA ARG A 143 1.13 13.14 -12.70
C ARG A 143 1.21 12.21 -13.91
N TYR A 144 0.63 11.01 -13.81
CA TYR A 144 0.66 10.02 -14.89
C TYR A 144 -0.01 10.52 -16.18
N LEU A 145 -1.23 11.09 -16.08
CA LEU A 145 -1.92 11.61 -17.25
C LEU A 145 -1.19 12.80 -17.90
N THR A 146 -0.61 13.68 -17.09
CA THR A 146 0.20 14.80 -17.57
C THR A 146 1.44 14.33 -18.33
N GLU A 147 2.15 13.32 -17.82
CA GLU A 147 3.31 12.70 -18.47
C GLU A 147 2.96 12.09 -19.85
N HIS A 148 1.71 11.65 -20.03
CA HIS A 148 1.19 11.11 -21.29
C HIS A 148 0.45 12.16 -22.16
N GLY A 149 0.50 13.45 -21.78
CA GLY A 149 -0.11 14.53 -22.53
C GLY A 149 -1.64 14.52 -22.55
N ILE A 150 -2.29 13.92 -21.58
CA ILE A 150 -3.74 13.78 -21.48
C ILE A 150 -4.31 14.89 -20.61
N ASN A 151 -5.11 15.79 -21.23
CA ASN A 151 -5.90 16.78 -20.50
C ASN A 151 -7.16 16.13 -19.90
N TYR A 152 -7.39 16.35 -18.63
CA TYR A 152 -8.53 15.73 -17.92
C TYR A 152 -9.10 16.64 -16.85
N GLU A 153 -10.31 16.32 -16.40
CA GLU A 153 -10.98 16.94 -15.26
C GLU A 153 -11.07 15.89 -14.14
N PRO A 154 -10.47 16.16 -12.96
CA PRO A 154 -10.56 15.25 -11.83
C PRO A 154 -11.94 15.30 -11.20
N VAL A 155 -12.58 14.13 -11.01
CA VAL A 155 -13.82 13.97 -10.29
C VAL A 155 -13.50 13.37 -8.91
N SER A 156 -13.64 14.17 -7.87
CA SER A 156 -13.40 13.72 -6.50
C SER A 156 -14.49 12.75 -6.04
N ALA A 157 -14.10 11.60 -5.52
CA ALA A 157 -15.06 10.64 -4.99
C ALA A 157 -14.51 9.94 -3.74
N LYS A 158 -15.29 9.98 -2.66
CA LYS A 158 -14.96 9.33 -1.38
C LYS A 158 -15.37 7.85 -1.31
N GLY A 159 -16.07 7.34 -2.33
CA GLY A 159 -16.54 5.97 -2.42
C GLY A 159 -17.43 5.77 -3.65
N GLY A 160 -17.72 4.50 -4.00
CA GLY A 160 -18.58 4.16 -5.14
C GLY A 160 -18.04 4.63 -6.49
N LEU A 161 -16.71 4.60 -6.65
CA LEU A 161 -16.04 5.03 -7.89
C LEU A 161 -16.57 4.26 -9.09
N GLU A 162 -16.77 2.97 -8.93
CA GLU A 162 -17.16 2.04 -10.00
C GLU A 162 -18.52 2.37 -10.63
N ALA A 163 -19.40 3.04 -9.87
CA ALA A 163 -20.71 3.47 -10.40
C ALA A 163 -20.66 4.81 -11.15
N ARG A 164 -19.57 5.58 -11.04
CA ARG A 164 -19.49 6.93 -11.60
C ARG A 164 -19.63 6.99 -13.13
N PRO A 165 -19.02 6.09 -13.91
CA PRO A 165 -19.23 6.09 -15.36
C PRO A 165 -20.68 5.77 -15.74
N GLU A 166 -21.33 4.79 -15.09
CA GLU A 166 -22.71 4.40 -15.39
C GLU A 166 -23.72 5.55 -15.14
N ILE A 167 -23.52 6.33 -14.06
CA ILE A 167 -24.40 7.48 -13.76
C ILE A 167 -24.02 8.76 -14.52
N GLY A 168 -22.97 8.72 -15.36
CA GLY A 168 -22.54 9.84 -16.20
C GLY A 168 -21.80 10.96 -15.44
N ASP A 169 -21.33 10.69 -14.21
CA ASP A 169 -20.58 11.66 -13.39
C ASP A 169 -19.08 11.68 -13.75
N ALA A 170 -18.54 10.58 -14.25
CA ALA A 170 -17.19 10.46 -14.80
C ALA A 170 -17.23 9.68 -16.11
N ASP A 171 -16.15 9.78 -16.89
CA ASP A 171 -16.01 9.01 -18.15
C ASP A 171 -15.29 7.69 -17.90
N LEU A 172 -14.37 7.66 -16.92
CA LEU A 172 -13.65 6.49 -16.43
C LEU A 172 -13.24 6.68 -14.99
N ILE A 173 -12.66 5.63 -14.42
CA ILE A 173 -12.11 5.67 -13.07
C ILE A 173 -10.62 5.31 -13.04
N ALA A 174 -9.92 5.76 -12.00
CA ALA A 174 -8.62 5.23 -11.63
C ALA A 174 -8.67 4.86 -10.14
N ASP A 175 -8.49 3.57 -9.84
CA ASP A 175 -8.55 3.06 -8.45
C ASP A 175 -7.61 1.85 -8.28
N ILE A 176 -7.35 1.50 -7.02
CA ILE A 176 -6.57 0.32 -6.69
C ILE A 176 -7.39 -0.96 -6.86
N THR A 177 -6.72 -1.99 -7.34
CA THR A 177 -7.32 -3.32 -7.46
C THR A 177 -6.29 -4.42 -7.28
N ALA A 178 -6.68 -5.51 -6.63
CA ALA A 178 -5.86 -6.73 -6.59
C ALA A 178 -6.23 -7.69 -7.74
N THR A 179 -7.52 -7.82 -8.07
CA THR A 179 -8.03 -8.83 -9.02
C THR A 179 -8.89 -8.28 -10.15
N GLY A 180 -9.30 -7.02 -10.08
CA GLY A 180 -10.22 -6.39 -11.02
C GLY A 180 -11.67 -6.92 -10.96
N THR A 181 -12.04 -7.70 -9.95
CA THR A 181 -13.39 -8.30 -9.84
C THR A 181 -14.47 -7.23 -9.72
N THR A 182 -14.27 -6.21 -8.89
CA THR A 182 -15.24 -5.12 -8.69
C THR A 182 -15.46 -4.33 -9.99
N PHE A 183 -14.43 -4.12 -10.79
CA PHE A 183 -14.57 -3.45 -12.08
C PHE A 183 -15.48 -4.24 -13.01
N ARG A 184 -15.23 -5.54 -13.19
CA ARG A 184 -16.07 -6.41 -14.05
C ARG A 184 -17.53 -6.45 -13.63
N GLN A 185 -17.82 -6.41 -12.33
CA GLN A 185 -19.19 -6.36 -11.81
C GLN A 185 -19.92 -5.06 -12.16
N ASN A 186 -19.17 -3.98 -12.42
CA ASN A 186 -19.70 -2.67 -12.78
C ASN A 186 -19.47 -2.32 -14.27
N ARG A 187 -19.32 -3.32 -15.14
CA ARG A 187 -19.10 -3.15 -16.59
C ARG A 187 -17.92 -2.26 -16.92
N LEU A 188 -16.87 -2.38 -16.12
CA LEU A 188 -15.59 -1.71 -16.34
C LEU A 188 -14.51 -2.76 -16.59
N ARG A 189 -13.58 -2.43 -17.47
CA ARG A 189 -12.36 -3.20 -17.69
C ARG A 189 -11.13 -2.33 -17.49
N ARG A 190 -10.09 -2.92 -16.91
CA ARG A 190 -8.80 -2.23 -16.79
C ARG A 190 -8.16 -2.07 -18.18
N LEU A 191 -7.34 -1.05 -18.35
CA LEU A 191 -6.43 -0.97 -19.49
C LEU A 191 -5.39 -2.09 -19.44
N ASP A 192 -4.92 -2.52 -20.61
CA ASP A 192 -3.96 -3.64 -20.73
C ASP A 192 -2.52 -3.22 -20.40
N ASP A 193 -2.26 -1.92 -20.20
CA ASP A 193 -0.97 -1.36 -19.87
C ASP A 193 -0.49 -1.70 -18.46
N LEU A 194 0.77 -1.33 -18.19
CA LEU A 194 1.32 -1.35 -16.84
C LEU A 194 0.48 -0.45 -15.91
N PRO A 195 0.37 -0.81 -14.64
CA PRO A 195 -0.34 0.03 -13.68
C PRO A 195 0.35 1.38 -13.50
N VAL A 196 -0.42 2.41 -13.13
CA VAL A 196 0.10 3.72 -12.70
C VAL A 196 1.07 3.56 -11.54
N LEU A 197 0.73 2.67 -10.61
CA LEU A 197 1.56 2.31 -9.48
C LEU A 197 1.29 0.86 -9.07
N ARG A 198 2.36 0.09 -8.82
CA ARG A 198 2.28 -1.18 -8.08
C ARG A 198 2.49 -0.89 -6.61
N SER A 199 1.50 -1.16 -5.79
CA SER A 199 1.51 -0.89 -4.36
C SER A 199 1.62 -2.18 -3.55
N SER A 200 2.33 -2.09 -2.43
CA SER A 200 2.33 -3.05 -1.34
C SER A 200 2.38 -2.29 -0.01
N ALA A 201 2.23 -2.98 1.10
CA ALA A 201 2.45 -2.37 2.40
C ALA A 201 3.92 -1.99 2.59
N VAL A 202 4.17 -0.79 3.10
CA VAL A 202 5.49 -0.24 3.40
C VAL A 202 5.59 0.17 4.86
N LEU A 203 6.80 0.17 5.41
CA LEU A 203 7.11 0.84 6.67
C LEU A 203 7.68 2.21 6.34
N ILE A 204 7.06 3.26 6.86
CA ILE A 204 7.52 4.65 6.73
C ILE A 204 7.98 5.20 8.06
N GLY A 205 8.81 6.23 8.06
CA GLY A 205 9.30 6.88 9.27
C GLY A 205 9.61 8.34 9.07
N ASN A 206 9.56 9.13 10.15
CA ASN A 206 9.93 10.53 10.15
C ASN A 206 11.38 10.67 10.61
N LEU A 207 12.30 11.01 9.70
CA LEU A 207 13.74 11.08 9.99
C LEU A 207 14.07 12.10 11.08
N LYS A 208 13.47 13.29 11.07
CA LYS A 208 13.75 14.33 12.06
C LYS A 208 13.32 13.93 13.47
N SER A 209 12.19 13.23 13.61
CA SER A 209 11.73 12.78 14.92
C SER A 209 12.56 11.61 15.45
N LEU A 210 13.09 10.76 14.57
CA LEU A 210 13.98 9.65 14.92
C LEU A 210 15.38 10.12 15.31
N ASP A 211 15.88 11.20 14.70
CA ASP A 211 17.20 11.76 15.00
C ASP A 211 17.25 12.56 16.32
N ARG A 212 16.09 12.99 16.82
CA ARG A 212 16.02 13.87 18.02
C ARG A 212 16.13 13.14 19.36
N ASP A 213 15.91 11.85 19.40
CA ASP A 213 15.79 11.09 20.66
C ASP A 213 16.54 9.75 20.58
N ASP A 214 17.75 9.72 21.12
CA ASP A 214 18.56 8.49 21.25
C ASP A 214 17.80 7.35 21.93
N ALA A 215 16.85 7.67 22.83
CA ALA A 215 16.04 6.66 23.52
C ALA A 215 15.04 5.95 22.58
N GLY A 216 14.68 6.56 21.45
CA GLY A 216 13.83 5.96 20.42
C GLY A 216 14.56 5.03 19.45
N LEU A 217 15.88 5.15 19.33
CA LEU A 217 16.68 4.41 18.36
C LEU A 217 16.75 2.90 18.66
N GLU A 218 16.91 2.51 19.92
CA GLU A 218 16.97 1.10 20.29
C GLU A 218 15.63 0.36 20.05
N PRO A 219 14.46 0.88 20.45
CA PRO A 219 13.16 0.33 20.05
C PRO A 219 12.97 0.26 18.55
N LEU A 220 13.40 1.29 17.80
CA LEU A 220 13.33 1.29 16.34
C LEU A 220 14.16 0.15 15.75
N ARG A 221 15.42 0.01 16.17
CA ARG A 221 16.32 -1.06 15.72
C ARG A 221 15.70 -2.45 15.93
N GLN A 222 15.15 -2.69 17.12
CA GLN A 222 14.48 -3.96 17.44
C GLN A 222 13.26 -4.24 16.54
N ILE A 223 12.47 -3.21 16.22
CA ILE A 223 11.32 -3.34 15.31
C ILE A 223 11.81 -3.66 13.90
N LEU A 224 12.80 -2.92 13.38
CA LEU A 224 13.35 -3.13 12.04
C LEU A 224 13.93 -4.54 11.89
N GLU A 225 14.79 -4.98 12.81
CA GLU A 225 15.40 -6.32 12.80
C GLU A 225 14.35 -7.45 12.78
N ARG A 226 13.28 -7.31 13.58
CA ARG A 226 12.19 -8.30 13.64
C ARG A 226 11.37 -8.31 12.37
N LEU A 227 11.04 -7.13 11.82
CA LEU A 227 10.29 -7.04 10.56
C LEU A 227 11.11 -7.55 9.38
N GLU A 228 12.37 -7.13 9.25
CA GLU A 228 13.26 -7.59 8.18
C GLU A 228 13.48 -9.10 8.23
N SER A 229 13.74 -9.66 9.42
CA SER A 229 13.88 -11.11 9.60
C SER A 229 12.62 -11.86 9.18
N ARG A 230 11.43 -11.35 9.52
CA ARG A 230 10.15 -11.96 9.14
C ARG A 230 9.90 -11.85 7.65
N VAL A 231 10.17 -10.68 7.04
CA VAL A 231 10.00 -10.43 5.60
C VAL A 231 11.00 -11.26 4.80
N ALA A 232 12.26 -11.33 5.19
CA ALA A 232 13.28 -12.13 4.52
C ALA A 232 12.98 -13.63 4.62
N GLY A 233 12.37 -14.09 5.72
CA GLY A 233 11.96 -15.48 5.92
C GLY A 233 10.71 -15.90 5.12
N GLN A 234 9.99 -14.95 4.51
CA GLN A 234 8.85 -15.27 3.65
C GLN A 234 9.35 -15.93 2.34
N GLY A 235 8.82 -17.10 2.06
CA GLY A 235 9.22 -17.88 0.87
C GLY A 235 10.21 -19.02 1.17
N TYR A 236 10.78 -19.08 2.36
CA TYR A 236 11.53 -20.26 2.81
C TYR A 236 10.60 -21.25 3.50
N GLN A 237 10.64 -22.50 3.05
CA GLN A 237 9.94 -23.60 3.70
C GLN A 237 10.99 -24.54 4.30
N TRP A 238 10.82 -24.91 5.56
CA TRP A 238 11.59 -25.96 6.18
C TRP A 238 10.97 -27.30 5.81
N VAL A 239 11.70 -28.12 5.07
CA VAL A 239 11.30 -29.50 4.79
C VAL A 239 12.07 -30.41 5.71
N ILE A 240 11.38 -31.12 6.59
CA ILE A 240 11.95 -32.18 7.41
C ILE A 240 11.50 -33.50 6.80
N ALA A 241 12.43 -34.27 6.29
CA ALA A 241 12.18 -35.59 5.73
C ALA A 241 13.03 -36.65 6.43
N ASN A 242 12.43 -37.75 6.84
CA ASN A 242 13.15 -38.93 7.28
C ASN A 242 13.52 -39.72 6.02
N ILE A 243 14.81 -39.77 5.71
CA ILE A 243 15.33 -40.50 4.54
C ILE A 243 16.22 -41.65 5.03
N GLU A 244 15.90 -42.86 4.58
CA GLU A 244 16.74 -44.00 4.84
C GLU A 244 18.00 -43.95 3.96
N GLY A 245 19.18 -44.14 4.60
CA GLY A 245 20.46 -44.15 3.93
C GLY A 245 21.56 -44.72 4.83
N GLU A 246 22.62 -45.24 4.23
CA GLU A 246 23.72 -45.89 4.94
C GLU A 246 24.57 -44.93 5.80
N SER A 247 24.54 -43.62 5.46
CA SER A 247 25.20 -42.57 6.24
C SER A 247 24.54 -41.20 5.98
N ALA A 248 24.72 -40.23 6.91
CA ALA A 248 24.25 -38.85 6.74
C ALA A 248 24.84 -38.18 5.49
N GLU A 249 26.08 -38.53 5.13
CA GLU A 249 26.78 -37.98 3.96
C GLU A 249 26.19 -38.51 2.64
N ALA A 250 25.83 -39.81 2.59
CA ALA A 250 25.16 -40.43 1.44
C ALA A 250 23.74 -39.83 1.22
N VAL A 251 23.03 -39.54 2.30
CA VAL A 251 21.70 -38.91 2.27
C VAL A 251 21.83 -37.48 1.79
N ALA A 252 22.77 -36.67 2.31
CA ALA A 252 22.99 -35.29 1.90
C ALA A 252 23.31 -35.16 0.41
N ASN A 253 24.13 -36.05 -0.14
CA ASN A 253 24.48 -36.08 -1.56
C ASN A 253 23.28 -36.43 -2.47
N ARG A 254 22.33 -37.23 -1.98
CA ARG A 254 21.09 -37.57 -2.71
C ARG A 254 20.06 -36.43 -2.72
N VAL A 255 20.05 -35.57 -1.70
CA VAL A 255 19.13 -34.41 -1.61
C VAL A 255 19.64 -33.25 -2.44
N ASN A 256 20.94 -33.13 -2.66
CA ASN A 256 21.60 -32.05 -3.40
C ASN A 256 21.83 -32.37 -4.89
N SER A 257 21.45 -33.54 -5.36
CA SER A 257 21.48 -33.95 -6.78
C SER A 257 20.10 -33.83 -7.42
#